data_2bc2ca8dde9aff804f59ed6eb00ff610
#
_entry.id   2bc2ca8dde9aff804f59ed6eb00ff610
#
_cell.length_a   1.000
_cell.length_b   1.000
_cell.length_c   1.000
_cell.angle_alpha   90.00
_cell.angle_beta   90.00
_cell.angle_gamma   90.00
#
_symmetry.space_group_name_H-M   'P 1'
#
loop_
_entity.id
_entity.type
_entity.pdbx_description
1 polymer ?
#
loop_
_entity_poly.entity_id
_entity_poly.type
_entity_poly.pdbx_seq_one_letter_code
_entity_poly.pdbx_strand_id
1 'polypeptide(L)'
;MTLHHVRRGTGRPLLLLHGLGGSWRSWSTVLDALAAEREVIAPDLPGFGATPPLAGEVSIATLADAVTAFLDEHGLRGVDAVGSSMGARLVLELARRGVVGAVVSLDPGGFWQGWEQVFFYDTVASSYHLVRALQPVMPALTGTAVGRAALFAQFSARPWAVPADVALTEMRTFAAGPSFIPLLRSLVHGPTQQGAPAGPRGATPGPITIGWGRHDRVCVPRQAARALATFPGARLYWFERSGHFPQWDTPEETVQLVLRSTG
;
A
#
# COMPACT_ATOMS: atom_id res chain seq x y z
N MET A 1 -0.01 17.32 13.04
CA MET A 1 1.20 16.95 12.26
C MET A 1 0.83 17.02 10.78
N THR A 2 1.51 17.84 10.01
CA THR A 2 1.21 17.98 8.57
C THR A 2 1.89 16.86 7.78
N LEU A 3 1.13 16.11 6.98
CA LEU A 3 1.68 15.13 6.05
C LEU A 3 2.08 15.83 4.75
N HIS A 4 3.32 15.62 4.30
CA HIS A 4 3.68 15.97 2.93
C HIS A 4 2.80 15.18 1.97
N HIS A 5 2.22 15.85 0.96
CA HIS A 5 1.37 15.17 -0.02
C HIS A 5 1.43 15.85 -1.38
N VAL A 6 1.07 15.11 -2.40
CA VAL A 6 0.79 15.67 -3.72
C VAL A 6 -0.71 15.65 -3.98
N ARG A 7 -1.17 16.63 -4.75
CA ARG A 7 -2.56 16.76 -5.17
C ARG A 7 -2.57 16.97 -6.69
N ARG A 8 -3.28 16.13 -7.43
CA ARG A 8 -3.33 16.19 -8.90
C ARG A 8 -4.73 15.87 -9.41
N GLY A 9 -5.07 16.46 -10.56
CA GLY A 9 -6.39 16.30 -11.16
C GLY A 9 -7.45 17.15 -10.49
N THR A 10 -8.69 16.92 -10.86
CA THR A 10 -9.88 17.63 -10.37
C THR A 10 -11.05 16.64 -10.21
N GLY A 11 -12.13 17.07 -9.58
CA GLY A 11 -13.33 16.27 -9.40
C GLY A 11 -13.42 15.61 -8.02
N ARG A 12 -14.04 14.42 -7.95
CA ARG A 12 -14.25 13.72 -6.67
C ARG A 12 -12.91 13.26 -6.07
N PRO A 13 -12.61 13.59 -4.81
CA PRO A 13 -11.35 13.24 -4.19
C PRO A 13 -11.10 11.72 -4.12
N LEU A 14 -9.84 11.32 -4.26
CA LEU A 14 -9.35 9.94 -4.12
C LEU A 14 -8.05 9.93 -3.34
N LEU A 15 -8.04 9.29 -2.18
CA LEU A 15 -6.86 9.13 -1.33
C LEU A 15 -6.04 7.91 -1.75
N LEU A 16 -4.71 8.07 -1.90
CA LEU A 16 -3.79 6.96 -2.21
C LEU A 16 -2.78 6.78 -1.08
N LEU A 17 -2.76 5.61 -0.42
CA LEU A 17 -1.85 5.30 0.68
C LEU A 17 -0.82 4.23 0.26
N HIS A 18 0.45 4.61 0.26
CA HIS A 18 1.57 3.76 -0.16
C HIS A 18 1.90 2.63 0.83
N GLY A 19 2.66 1.64 0.38
CA GLY A 19 3.16 0.52 1.18
C GLY A 19 4.34 0.88 2.09
N LEU A 20 4.80 -0.11 2.86
CA LEU A 20 5.98 0.02 3.73
C LEU A 20 7.22 0.39 2.89
N GLY A 21 7.92 1.45 3.28
CA GLY A 21 9.10 1.95 2.58
C GLY A 21 8.81 2.74 1.30
N GLY A 22 7.53 2.94 0.95
CA GLY A 22 7.12 3.73 -0.20
C GLY A 22 7.00 5.23 0.08
N SER A 23 6.44 5.94 -0.88
CA SER A 23 6.04 7.34 -0.82
C SER A 23 4.89 7.58 -1.79
N TRP A 24 4.41 8.82 -1.94
CA TRP A 24 3.46 9.15 -3.01
C TRP A 24 3.93 8.71 -4.40
N ARG A 25 5.26 8.62 -4.60
CA ARG A 25 5.87 8.21 -5.88
C ARG A 25 5.60 6.75 -6.25
N SER A 26 5.26 5.90 -5.29
CA SER A 26 4.88 4.49 -5.53
C SER A 26 3.62 4.35 -6.40
N TRP A 27 2.91 5.45 -6.61
CA TRP A 27 1.75 5.55 -7.49
C TRP A 27 2.06 6.11 -8.88
N SER A 28 3.33 6.46 -9.17
CA SER A 28 3.72 7.16 -10.41
C SER A 28 3.26 6.47 -11.69
N THR A 29 3.14 5.15 -11.70
CA THR A 29 2.67 4.37 -12.86
C THR A 29 1.17 4.48 -13.14
N VAL A 30 0.38 4.92 -12.17
CA VAL A 30 -1.09 5.03 -12.27
C VAL A 30 -1.61 6.44 -11.94
N LEU A 31 -0.74 7.30 -11.40
CA LEU A 31 -1.13 8.60 -10.85
C LEU A 31 -1.79 9.51 -11.87
N ASP A 32 -1.18 9.67 -13.04
CA ASP A 32 -1.68 10.59 -14.08
C ASP A 32 -2.98 10.07 -14.71
N ALA A 33 -3.11 8.75 -14.87
CA ALA A 33 -4.34 8.14 -15.39
C ALA A 33 -5.51 8.27 -14.37
N LEU A 34 -5.24 8.13 -13.08
CA LEU A 34 -6.25 8.39 -12.03
C LEU A 34 -6.57 9.88 -11.93
N ALA A 35 -5.58 10.75 -12.07
CA ALA A 35 -5.76 12.21 -12.00
C ALA A 35 -6.52 12.80 -13.21
N ALA A 36 -6.62 12.08 -14.31
CA ALA A 36 -7.46 12.45 -15.43
C ALA A 36 -8.96 12.39 -15.10
N GLU A 37 -9.36 11.53 -14.13
CA GLU A 37 -10.77 11.27 -13.76
C GLU A 37 -11.12 11.72 -12.32
N ARG A 38 -10.13 11.91 -11.46
CA ARG A 38 -10.31 12.16 -10.04
C ARG A 38 -9.33 13.22 -9.52
N GLU A 39 -9.69 13.87 -8.43
CA GLU A 39 -8.73 14.65 -7.66
C GLU A 39 -7.92 13.70 -6.75
N VAL A 40 -6.75 13.28 -7.20
CA VAL A 40 -5.88 12.35 -6.47
C VAL A 40 -5.10 13.08 -5.38
N ILE A 41 -5.14 12.53 -4.16
CA ILE A 41 -4.42 13.01 -2.99
C ILE A 41 -3.55 11.86 -2.48
N ALA A 42 -2.22 12.01 -2.58
CA ALA A 42 -1.29 10.97 -2.18
C ALA A 42 -0.30 11.52 -1.13
N PRO A 43 -0.54 11.26 0.17
CA PRO A 43 0.38 11.67 1.22
C PRO A 43 1.55 10.70 1.36
N ASP A 44 2.68 11.22 1.82
CA ASP A 44 3.74 10.46 2.42
C ASP A 44 3.35 10.15 3.88
N LEU A 45 3.33 8.87 4.23
CA LEU A 45 2.99 8.44 5.59
C LEU A 45 4.11 8.79 6.58
N PRO A 46 3.82 8.96 7.88
CA PRO A 46 4.81 9.35 8.89
C PRO A 46 6.07 8.47 8.90
N GLY A 47 7.23 9.12 8.74
CA GLY A 47 8.54 8.47 8.66
C GLY A 47 8.89 7.90 7.29
N PHE A 48 8.15 8.30 6.23
CA PHE A 48 8.42 7.95 4.84
C PHE A 48 8.34 9.19 3.95
N GLY A 49 9.01 9.13 2.79
CA GLY A 49 9.07 10.25 1.85
C GLY A 49 9.58 11.53 2.51
N ALA A 50 8.81 12.61 2.43
CA ALA A 50 9.13 13.90 3.03
C ALA A 50 8.38 14.16 4.36
N THR A 51 7.60 13.20 4.86
CA THR A 51 6.91 13.33 6.15
C THR A 51 7.78 12.84 7.30
N PRO A 52 8.04 13.66 8.34
CA PRO A 52 8.78 13.24 9.52
C PRO A 52 8.16 12.03 10.24
N PRO A 53 8.95 11.26 11.02
CA PRO A 53 8.41 10.16 11.81
C PRO A 53 7.50 10.68 12.93
N LEU A 54 6.62 9.81 13.44
CA LEU A 54 5.86 10.06 14.66
C LEU A 54 6.81 10.20 15.86
N ALA A 55 6.44 11.03 16.83
CA ALA A 55 7.23 11.20 18.06
C ALA A 55 7.18 9.97 19.01
N GLY A 56 6.26 9.03 18.78
CA GLY A 56 6.05 7.84 19.59
C GLY A 56 6.08 6.55 18.77
N GLU A 57 5.34 5.57 19.24
CA GLU A 57 5.20 4.29 18.56
C GLU A 57 4.61 4.46 17.17
N VAL A 58 5.16 3.72 16.20
CA VAL A 58 4.62 3.61 14.84
C VAL A 58 3.93 2.26 14.68
N SER A 59 2.64 2.30 14.37
CA SER A 59 1.76 1.13 14.17
C SER A 59 0.66 1.46 13.17
N ILE A 60 -0.12 0.46 12.76
CA ILE A 60 -1.32 0.70 11.93
C ILE A 60 -2.30 1.64 12.65
N ALA A 61 -2.44 1.50 13.96
CA ALA A 61 -3.33 2.34 14.75
C ALA A 61 -2.90 3.81 14.73
N THR A 62 -1.63 4.09 15.03
CA THR A 62 -1.09 5.46 15.08
C THR A 62 -0.96 6.09 13.69
N LEU A 63 -0.71 5.29 12.63
CA LEU A 63 -0.79 5.78 11.25
C LEU A 63 -2.23 6.11 10.86
N ALA A 64 -3.21 5.31 11.28
CA ALA A 64 -4.63 5.62 11.04
C ALA A 64 -5.05 6.89 11.77
N ASP A 65 -4.55 7.14 12.99
CA ASP A 65 -4.79 8.39 13.72
C ASP A 65 -4.20 9.59 12.95
N ALA A 66 -2.98 9.48 12.43
CA ALA A 66 -2.33 10.55 11.67
C ALA A 66 -3.06 10.84 10.35
N VAL A 67 -3.48 9.79 9.62
CA VAL A 67 -4.27 9.97 8.37
C VAL A 67 -5.64 10.53 8.68
N THR A 68 -6.30 10.11 9.76
CA THR A 68 -7.60 10.66 10.18
C THR A 68 -7.48 12.15 10.46
N ALA A 69 -6.47 12.58 11.21
CA ALA A 69 -6.23 13.99 11.50
C ALA A 69 -5.94 14.80 10.21
N PHE A 70 -5.18 14.22 9.26
CA PHE A 70 -4.96 14.83 7.95
C PHE A 70 -6.28 15.00 7.17
N LEU A 71 -7.13 13.98 7.16
CA LEU A 71 -8.43 14.05 6.47
C LEU A 71 -9.36 15.08 7.13
N ASP A 72 -9.34 15.19 8.46
CA ASP A 72 -10.12 16.20 9.19
C ASP A 72 -9.65 17.63 8.88
N GLU A 73 -8.34 17.86 8.88
CA GLU A 73 -7.72 19.14 8.57
C GLU A 73 -8.08 19.64 7.15
N HIS A 74 -8.24 18.70 6.20
CA HIS A 74 -8.53 19.01 4.80
C HIS A 74 -10.02 18.87 4.40
N GLY A 75 -10.92 18.56 5.35
CA GLY A 75 -12.35 18.35 5.06
C GLY A 75 -12.64 17.14 4.17
N LEU A 76 -11.82 16.08 4.27
CA LEU A 76 -11.83 14.90 3.38
C LEU A 76 -12.42 13.65 4.04
N ARG A 77 -13.13 13.77 5.17
CA ARG A 77 -13.83 12.59 5.73
C ARG A 77 -14.80 11.98 4.73
N GLY A 78 -14.82 10.65 4.68
CA GLY A 78 -15.64 9.93 3.71
C GLY A 78 -15.05 9.87 2.30
N VAL A 79 -13.81 10.34 2.10
CA VAL A 79 -13.09 10.21 0.83
C VAL A 79 -12.91 8.75 0.47
N ASP A 80 -13.04 8.41 -0.83
CA ASP A 80 -12.69 7.10 -1.32
C ASP A 80 -11.17 6.88 -1.22
N ALA A 81 -10.75 5.67 -0.88
CA ALA A 81 -9.37 5.41 -0.58
C ALA A 81 -8.82 4.15 -1.26
N VAL A 82 -7.60 4.26 -1.75
CA VAL A 82 -6.83 3.13 -2.28
C VAL A 82 -5.57 2.96 -1.45
N GLY A 83 -5.25 1.75 -1.09
CA GLY A 83 -4.01 1.43 -0.41
C GLY A 83 -3.29 0.27 -1.07
N SER A 84 -1.97 0.24 -0.94
CA SER A 84 -1.13 -0.87 -1.41
C SER A 84 -0.33 -1.46 -0.24
N SER A 85 -0.32 -2.79 -0.11
CA SER A 85 0.45 -3.51 0.93
C SER A 85 0.09 -3.05 2.36
N MET A 86 1.02 -2.44 3.09
CA MET A 86 0.78 -1.81 4.39
C MET A 86 -0.28 -0.70 4.29
N GLY A 87 -0.25 0.12 3.23
CA GLY A 87 -1.29 1.11 2.94
C GLY A 87 -2.66 0.48 2.67
N ALA A 88 -2.69 -0.72 2.06
CA ALA A 88 -3.92 -1.49 1.87
C ALA A 88 -4.53 -1.95 3.20
N ARG A 89 -3.69 -2.39 4.13
CA ARG A 89 -4.11 -2.67 5.51
C ARG A 89 -4.62 -1.41 6.21
N LEU A 90 -3.95 -0.28 5.97
CA LEU A 90 -4.31 1.00 6.58
C LEU A 90 -5.67 1.52 6.09
N VAL A 91 -5.99 1.42 4.79
CA VAL A 91 -7.33 1.81 4.30
C VAL A 91 -8.43 0.90 4.81
N LEU A 92 -8.17 -0.39 5.04
CA LEU A 92 -9.12 -1.29 5.70
C LEU A 92 -9.37 -0.88 7.17
N GLU A 93 -8.33 -0.46 7.89
CA GLU A 93 -8.46 0.06 9.25
C GLU A 93 -9.25 1.38 9.28
N LEU A 94 -8.98 2.30 8.34
CA LEU A 94 -9.75 3.55 8.20
C LEU A 94 -11.22 3.31 7.85
N ALA A 95 -11.50 2.32 7.00
CA ALA A 95 -12.88 1.90 6.71
C ALA A 95 -13.57 1.33 7.96
N ARG A 96 -12.88 0.47 8.72
CA ARG A 96 -13.38 -0.08 9.99
C ARG A 96 -13.70 1.00 11.02
N ARG A 97 -12.93 2.11 11.01
CA ARG A 97 -13.15 3.29 11.87
C ARG A 97 -14.22 4.24 11.33
N GLY A 98 -14.78 4.01 10.15
CA GLY A 98 -15.77 4.88 9.53
C GLY A 98 -15.21 6.21 9.01
N VAL A 99 -13.91 6.27 8.69
CA VAL A 99 -13.21 7.50 8.30
C VAL A 99 -13.24 7.73 6.80
N VAL A 100 -13.18 6.66 5.99
CA VAL A 100 -13.15 6.70 4.51
C VAL A 100 -14.41 6.11 3.90
N GLY A 101 -14.67 6.43 2.64
CA GLY A 101 -15.80 5.94 1.84
C GLY A 101 -15.53 4.57 1.23
N ALA A 102 -15.66 4.46 -0.10
CA ALA A 102 -15.30 3.24 -0.82
C ALA A 102 -13.79 2.96 -0.73
N VAL A 103 -13.42 1.67 -0.62
CA VAL A 103 -12.02 1.25 -0.44
C VAL A 103 -11.60 0.27 -1.51
N VAL A 104 -10.42 0.50 -2.09
CA VAL A 104 -9.66 -0.50 -2.85
C VAL A 104 -8.39 -0.84 -2.10
N SER A 105 -8.28 -2.08 -1.65
CA SER A 105 -7.16 -2.60 -0.85
C SER A 105 -6.35 -3.58 -1.70
N LEU A 106 -5.14 -3.17 -2.12
CA LEU A 106 -4.28 -3.94 -3.03
C LEU A 106 -3.24 -4.73 -2.23
N ASP A 107 -3.31 -6.06 -2.30
CA ASP A 107 -2.38 -6.99 -1.66
C ASP A 107 -2.13 -6.69 -0.16
N PRO A 108 -3.19 -6.62 0.67
CA PRO A 108 -3.07 -6.18 2.04
C PRO A 108 -2.28 -7.13 2.93
N GLY A 109 -1.41 -6.58 3.78
CA GLY A 109 -0.83 -7.29 4.91
C GLY A 109 -1.81 -7.47 6.07
N GLY A 110 -1.41 -8.29 7.07
CA GLY A 110 -2.18 -8.44 8.31
C GLY A 110 -3.10 -9.67 8.37
N PHE A 111 -3.08 -10.53 7.35
CA PHE A 111 -3.88 -11.75 7.25
C PHE A 111 -3.04 -13.03 7.31
N TRP A 112 -1.79 -12.91 7.76
CA TRP A 112 -0.88 -14.05 7.95
C TRP A 112 -1.28 -14.92 9.14
N GLN A 113 -0.90 -16.21 9.06
CA GLN A 113 -1.04 -17.19 10.13
C GLN A 113 0.22 -18.06 10.23
N GLY A 114 0.60 -18.37 11.48
CA GLY A 114 1.74 -19.24 11.75
C GLY A 114 3.04 -18.75 11.12
N TRP A 115 3.70 -19.59 10.34
CA TRP A 115 4.98 -19.32 9.71
C TRP A 115 4.98 -18.15 8.69
N GLU A 116 3.83 -17.78 8.13
CA GLU A 116 3.72 -16.68 7.17
C GLU A 116 4.17 -15.34 7.76
N GLN A 117 3.95 -15.16 9.05
CA GLN A 117 4.35 -13.96 9.79
C GLN A 117 5.88 -13.85 9.87
N VAL A 118 6.55 -14.94 10.22
CA VAL A 118 8.02 -15.02 10.28
C VAL A 118 8.61 -14.85 8.87
N PHE A 119 8.04 -15.56 7.90
CA PHE A 119 8.46 -15.45 6.49
C PHE A 119 8.36 -14.01 5.98
N PHE A 120 7.24 -13.33 6.24
CA PHE A 120 7.07 -11.92 5.87
C PHE A 120 8.14 -11.04 6.51
N TYR A 121 8.35 -11.19 7.82
CA TYR A 121 9.35 -10.39 8.53
C TYR A 121 10.75 -10.61 7.97
N ASP A 122 11.20 -11.85 7.90
CA ASP A 122 12.57 -12.20 7.54
C ASP A 122 12.89 -11.81 6.08
N THR A 123 11.95 -12.05 5.16
CA THR A 123 12.18 -11.72 3.74
C THR A 123 12.17 -10.20 3.52
N VAL A 124 11.26 -9.46 4.15
CA VAL A 124 11.18 -8.01 3.99
C VAL A 124 12.33 -7.31 4.71
N ALA A 125 12.72 -7.75 5.92
CA ALA A 125 13.88 -7.21 6.63
C ALA A 125 15.18 -7.48 5.87
N SER A 126 15.37 -8.70 5.35
CA SER A 126 16.53 -9.06 4.54
C SER A 126 16.61 -8.21 3.26
N SER A 127 15.48 -8.03 2.57
CA SER A 127 15.41 -7.16 1.40
C SER A 127 15.78 -5.71 1.75
N TYR A 128 15.30 -5.19 2.86
CA TYR A 128 15.62 -3.83 3.33
C TYR A 128 17.13 -3.65 3.56
N HIS A 129 17.77 -4.57 4.27
CA HIS A 129 19.21 -4.48 4.53
C HIS A 129 20.05 -4.65 3.25
N LEU A 130 19.63 -5.57 2.36
CA LEU A 130 20.29 -5.76 1.06
C LEU A 130 20.18 -4.51 0.20
N VAL A 131 18.99 -3.94 0.05
CA VAL A 131 18.75 -2.73 -0.75
C VAL A 131 19.54 -1.55 -0.18
N ARG A 132 19.66 -1.40 1.14
CA ARG A 132 20.51 -0.38 1.75
C ARG A 132 21.98 -0.57 1.42
N ALA A 133 22.49 -1.79 1.49
CA ALA A 133 23.89 -2.10 1.16
C ALA A 133 24.20 -1.84 -0.32
N LEU A 134 23.23 -2.06 -1.20
CA LEU A 134 23.38 -1.90 -2.65
C LEU A 134 23.19 -0.45 -3.15
N GLN A 135 22.86 0.53 -2.27
CA GLN A 135 22.57 1.91 -2.70
C GLN A 135 23.66 2.54 -3.60
N PRO A 136 25.00 2.33 -3.36
CA PRO A 136 26.02 2.92 -4.23
C PRO A 136 25.95 2.44 -5.68
N VAL A 137 25.49 1.20 -5.92
CA VAL A 137 25.39 0.60 -7.26
C VAL A 137 23.95 0.54 -7.78
N MET A 138 23.00 1.05 -7.02
CA MET A 138 21.57 0.98 -7.34
C MET A 138 21.23 1.54 -8.74
N PRO A 139 21.78 2.68 -9.21
CA PRO A 139 21.51 3.18 -10.56
C PRO A 139 21.92 2.19 -11.67
N ALA A 140 23.04 1.50 -11.50
CA ALA A 140 23.51 0.49 -12.47
C ALA A 140 22.58 -0.74 -12.46
N LEU A 141 22.18 -1.21 -11.29
CA LEU A 141 21.27 -2.36 -11.16
C LEU A 141 19.89 -2.07 -11.75
N THR A 142 19.30 -0.95 -11.37
CA THR A 142 17.95 -0.58 -11.85
C THR A 142 17.93 -0.21 -13.33
N GLY A 143 19.08 0.23 -13.88
CA GLY A 143 19.26 0.53 -15.30
C GLY A 143 19.15 -0.69 -16.22
N THR A 144 19.33 -1.91 -15.71
CA THR A 144 19.29 -3.14 -16.50
C THR A 144 18.07 -4.00 -16.19
N ALA A 145 17.53 -4.71 -17.18
CA ALA A 145 16.41 -5.65 -16.98
C ALA A 145 16.79 -6.79 -16.01
N VAL A 146 18.02 -7.28 -16.07
CA VAL A 146 18.51 -8.33 -15.17
C VAL A 146 18.62 -7.84 -13.74
N GLY A 147 19.14 -6.63 -13.52
CA GLY A 147 19.24 -6.03 -12.19
C GLY A 147 17.84 -5.78 -11.58
N ARG A 148 16.89 -5.26 -12.39
CA ARG A 148 15.49 -5.12 -11.94
C ARG A 148 14.85 -6.48 -11.64
N ALA A 149 15.11 -7.50 -12.47
CA ALA A 149 14.62 -8.85 -12.21
C ALA A 149 15.10 -9.40 -10.87
N ALA A 150 16.36 -9.16 -10.51
CA ALA A 150 16.91 -9.58 -9.22
C ALA A 150 16.33 -8.78 -8.03
N LEU A 151 16.27 -7.44 -8.14
CA LEU A 151 15.82 -6.55 -7.06
C LEU A 151 14.34 -6.69 -6.75
N PHE A 152 13.51 -6.90 -7.76
CA PHE A 152 12.04 -6.90 -7.62
C PHE A 152 11.42 -8.30 -7.69
N ALA A 153 12.23 -9.37 -7.71
CA ALA A 153 11.76 -10.76 -7.80
C ALA A 153 10.69 -11.13 -6.77
N GLN A 154 10.79 -10.57 -5.56
CA GLN A 154 9.82 -10.80 -4.49
C GLN A 154 8.52 -10.00 -4.69
N PHE A 155 8.61 -8.83 -5.30
CA PHE A 155 7.55 -7.82 -5.29
C PHE A 155 6.72 -7.79 -6.58
N SER A 156 7.28 -8.18 -7.71
CA SER A 156 6.66 -8.08 -9.03
C SER A 156 6.64 -9.44 -9.73
N ALA A 157 5.58 -9.70 -10.48
CA ALA A 157 5.50 -10.84 -11.38
C ALA A 157 6.29 -10.60 -12.69
N ARG A 158 6.54 -9.32 -13.02
CA ARG A 158 7.24 -8.89 -14.24
C ARG A 158 8.36 -7.88 -13.92
N PRO A 159 9.30 -8.22 -13.00
CA PRO A 159 10.23 -7.26 -12.44
C PRO A 159 11.13 -6.58 -13.48
N TRP A 160 11.45 -7.26 -14.59
CA TRP A 160 12.21 -6.69 -15.70
C TRP A 160 11.48 -5.57 -16.46
N ALA A 161 10.13 -5.55 -16.38
CA ALA A 161 9.27 -4.60 -17.09
C ALA A 161 9.04 -3.30 -16.29
N VAL A 162 9.36 -3.28 -14.99
CA VAL A 162 9.26 -2.05 -14.18
C VAL A 162 10.18 -0.97 -14.80
N PRO A 163 9.69 0.25 -15.08
CA PRO A 163 10.52 1.32 -15.62
C PRO A 163 11.75 1.60 -14.75
N ALA A 164 12.89 1.89 -15.36
CA ALA A 164 14.16 2.01 -14.64
C ALA A 164 14.18 3.17 -13.62
N ASP A 165 13.56 4.28 -13.94
CA ASP A 165 13.39 5.45 -13.09
C ASP A 165 12.46 5.18 -11.91
N VAL A 166 11.34 4.47 -12.13
CA VAL A 166 10.44 3.98 -11.08
C VAL A 166 11.21 3.04 -10.16
N ALA A 167 11.90 2.05 -10.73
CA ALA A 167 12.69 1.09 -9.97
C ALA A 167 13.75 1.77 -9.09
N LEU A 168 14.48 2.74 -9.64
CA LEU A 168 15.49 3.50 -8.89
C LEU A 168 14.85 4.31 -7.75
N THR A 169 13.75 4.98 -8.05
CA THR A 169 13.01 5.78 -7.07
C THR A 169 12.52 4.91 -5.91
N GLU A 170 11.87 3.78 -6.22
CA GLU A 170 11.35 2.85 -5.21
C GLU A 170 12.47 2.26 -4.34
N MET A 171 13.58 1.82 -4.93
CA MET A 171 14.71 1.27 -4.16
C MET A 171 15.39 2.30 -3.26
N ARG A 172 15.44 3.57 -3.67
CA ARG A 172 15.95 4.66 -2.83
C ARG A 172 15.00 4.98 -1.67
N THR A 173 13.72 5.09 -1.96
CA THR A 173 12.67 5.37 -0.96
C THR A 173 12.58 4.23 0.06
N PHE A 174 12.59 2.99 -0.41
CA PHE A 174 12.57 1.79 0.42
C PHE A 174 13.71 1.77 1.45
N ALA A 175 14.90 2.21 1.06
CA ALA A 175 16.07 2.24 1.94
C ALA A 175 16.11 3.43 2.91
N ALA A 176 15.36 4.51 2.66
CA ALA A 176 15.52 5.79 3.33
C ALA A 176 14.60 6.00 4.54
N GLY A 177 13.46 5.30 4.63
CA GLY A 177 12.44 5.56 5.63
C GLY A 177 12.88 5.23 7.07
N PRO A 178 13.00 6.21 7.99
CA PRO A 178 13.39 5.95 9.38
C PRO A 178 12.39 5.08 10.13
N SER A 179 11.11 5.10 9.74
CA SER A 179 10.06 4.27 10.35
C SER A 179 9.99 2.85 9.79
N PHE A 180 10.85 2.46 8.82
CA PHE A 180 10.74 1.15 8.17
C PHE A 180 10.83 -0.03 9.15
N ILE A 181 11.94 -0.18 9.85
CA ILE A 181 12.15 -1.31 10.78
C ILE A 181 11.22 -1.24 12.00
N PRO A 182 11.02 -0.08 12.67
CA PRO A 182 10.03 0.03 13.74
C PRO A 182 8.63 -0.40 13.30
N LEU A 183 8.16 0.07 12.13
CA LEU A 183 6.84 -0.29 11.62
C LEU A 183 6.77 -1.76 11.18
N LEU A 184 7.79 -2.31 10.52
CA LEU A 184 7.84 -3.73 10.17
C LEU A 184 7.70 -4.62 11.40
N ARG A 185 8.37 -4.29 12.50
CA ARG A 185 8.22 -4.99 13.79
C ARG A 185 6.80 -4.88 14.34
N SER A 186 6.24 -3.68 14.31
CA SER A 186 4.86 -3.44 14.77
C SER A 186 3.83 -4.20 13.92
N LEU A 187 4.03 -4.29 12.60
CA LEU A 187 3.16 -5.05 11.68
C LEU A 187 3.13 -6.54 12.03
N VAL A 188 4.29 -7.08 12.43
CA VAL A 188 4.45 -8.52 12.69
C VAL A 188 4.06 -8.88 14.12
N HIS A 189 4.50 -8.11 15.11
CA HIS A 189 4.26 -8.43 16.54
C HIS A 189 3.00 -7.79 17.10
N GLY A 190 2.42 -6.84 16.39
CA GLY A 190 1.15 -6.22 16.76
C GLY A 190 -0.08 -7.06 16.38
N PRO A 191 -1.28 -6.57 16.64
CA PRO A 191 -2.52 -7.26 16.30
C PRO A 191 -2.64 -7.45 14.79
N THR A 192 -3.20 -8.58 14.35
CA THR A 192 -3.60 -8.81 12.95
C THR A 192 -4.72 -7.84 12.53
N GLN A 193 -5.04 -7.77 11.23
CA GLN A 193 -6.13 -6.94 10.76
C GLN A 193 -7.47 -7.41 11.36
N GLN A 194 -8.18 -6.47 11.98
CA GLN A 194 -9.50 -6.69 12.53
C GLN A 194 -10.57 -6.31 11.50
N GLY A 195 -11.67 -7.07 11.50
CA GLY A 195 -12.85 -6.75 10.69
C GLY A 195 -13.63 -5.55 11.24
N ALA A 196 -14.57 -5.07 10.44
CA ALA A 196 -15.52 -4.07 10.91
C ALA A 196 -16.39 -4.64 12.04
N PRO A 197 -16.78 -3.81 13.04
CA PRO A 197 -17.71 -4.26 14.08
C PRO A 197 -19.00 -4.79 13.47
N ALA A 198 -19.56 -5.84 14.04
CA ALA A 198 -20.85 -6.35 13.62
C ALA A 198 -21.94 -5.27 13.78
N GLY A 199 -22.63 -4.94 12.71
CA GLY A 199 -23.69 -3.94 12.71
C GLY A 199 -24.67 -4.15 11.54
N PRO A 200 -25.88 -3.53 11.57
CA PRO A 200 -26.94 -3.76 10.59
C PRO A 200 -26.58 -3.40 9.13
N ARG A 201 -25.44 -2.80 8.87
CA ARG A 201 -24.98 -2.36 7.55
C ARG A 201 -23.56 -2.82 7.20
N GLY A 202 -23.02 -3.89 7.83
CA GLY A 202 -21.65 -4.31 7.57
C GLY A 202 -20.61 -3.22 7.82
N ALA A 203 -20.91 -2.32 8.69
CA ALA A 203 -20.13 -1.32 9.43
C ALA A 203 -18.97 -0.59 8.71
N THR A 204 -18.89 -0.58 7.39
CA THR A 204 -18.02 0.34 6.65
C THR A 204 -18.87 1.34 5.87
N PRO A 205 -18.49 2.64 5.79
CA PRO A 205 -19.27 3.68 5.12
C PRO A 205 -19.51 3.41 3.63
N GLY A 206 -18.56 2.71 2.98
CA GLY A 206 -18.61 2.37 1.56
C GLY A 206 -18.23 0.92 1.29
N PRO A 207 -18.35 0.49 0.02
CA PRO A 207 -17.97 -0.86 -0.41
C PRO A 207 -16.45 -1.06 -0.29
N ILE A 208 -16.06 -2.30 -0.02
CA ILE A 208 -14.65 -2.72 0.01
C ILE A 208 -14.38 -3.63 -1.18
N THR A 209 -13.37 -3.30 -1.97
CA THR A 209 -12.78 -4.18 -2.97
C THR A 209 -11.37 -4.56 -2.55
N ILE A 210 -11.09 -5.86 -2.43
CA ILE A 210 -9.77 -6.39 -2.13
C ILE A 210 -9.19 -6.93 -3.44
N GLY A 211 -8.15 -6.27 -3.96
CA GLY A 211 -7.39 -6.73 -5.11
C GLY A 211 -6.19 -7.57 -4.65
N TRP A 212 -5.95 -8.71 -5.30
CA TRP A 212 -4.82 -9.58 -4.94
C TRP A 212 -4.09 -10.10 -6.17
N GLY A 213 -2.75 -9.97 -6.18
CA GLY A 213 -1.90 -10.55 -7.22
C GLY A 213 -1.77 -12.08 -7.07
N ARG A 214 -2.01 -12.82 -8.14
CA ARG A 214 -1.84 -14.29 -8.15
C ARG A 214 -0.41 -14.73 -7.88
N HIS A 215 0.55 -13.88 -8.17
CA HIS A 215 1.97 -14.16 -8.01
C HIS A 215 2.60 -13.40 -6.83
N ASP A 216 1.78 -12.93 -5.88
CA ASP A 216 2.28 -12.24 -4.68
C ASP A 216 3.13 -13.21 -3.82
N ARG A 217 4.38 -12.81 -3.60
CA ARG A 217 5.38 -13.55 -2.81
C ARG A 217 5.68 -12.88 -1.46
N VAL A 218 4.98 -11.80 -1.15
CA VAL A 218 5.07 -11.06 0.12
C VAL A 218 3.86 -11.39 0.99
N CYS A 219 2.67 -11.07 0.51
CA CYS A 219 1.39 -11.44 1.12
C CYS A 219 0.77 -12.57 0.28
N VAL A 220 1.09 -13.82 0.62
CA VAL A 220 0.78 -14.97 -0.25
C VAL A 220 -0.73 -15.09 -0.53
N PRO A 221 -1.14 -15.46 -1.77
CA PRO A 221 -2.53 -15.42 -2.25
C PRO A 221 -3.56 -16.16 -1.39
N ARG A 222 -3.15 -17.21 -0.66
CA ARG A 222 -4.04 -17.93 0.28
C ARG A 222 -4.55 -17.06 1.43
N GLN A 223 -3.92 -15.91 1.70
CA GLN A 223 -4.37 -14.95 2.70
C GLN A 223 -5.66 -14.22 2.27
N ALA A 224 -5.98 -14.18 0.97
CA ALA A 224 -7.18 -13.55 0.45
C ALA A 224 -8.47 -14.16 1.02
N ALA A 225 -8.50 -15.47 1.24
CA ALA A 225 -9.65 -16.12 1.88
C ALA A 225 -9.88 -15.62 3.32
N ARG A 226 -8.80 -15.38 4.07
CA ARG A 226 -8.87 -14.83 5.44
C ARG A 226 -9.28 -13.36 5.43
N ALA A 227 -8.83 -12.60 4.43
CA ALA A 227 -9.27 -11.22 4.25
C ALA A 227 -10.79 -11.13 4.00
N LEU A 228 -11.35 -11.99 3.15
CA LEU A 228 -12.79 -12.08 2.95
C LEU A 228 -13.54 -12.55 4.19
N ALA A 229 -12.99 -13.50 4.96
CA ALA A 229 -13.60 -13.92 6.22
C ALA A 229 -13.62 -12.77 7.25
N THR A 230 -12.61 -11.90 7.23
CA THR A 230 -12.51 -10.72 8.10
C THR A 230 -13.44 -9.58 7.65
N PHE A 231 -13.66 -9.44 6.33
CA PHE A 231 -14.56 -8.45 5.71
C PHE A 231 -15.59 -9.16 4.81
N PRO A 232 -16.64 -9.78 5.37
CA PRO A 232 -17.56 -10.63 4.60
C PRO A 232 -18.32 -9.90 3.48
N GLY A 233 -18.44 -8.56 3.58
CA GLY A 233 -19.06 -7.72 2.53
C GLY A 233 -18.11 -7.29 1.41
N ALA A 234 -16.80 -7.63 1.50
CA ALA A 234 -15.82 -7.23 0.51
C ALA A 234 -15.94 -8.07 -0.78
N ARG A 235 -15.61 -7.41 -1.90
CA ARG A 235 -15.43 -8.10 -3.18
C ARG A 235 -13.95 -8.44 -3.35
N LEU A 236 -13.64 -9.67 -3.79
CA LEU A 236 -12.29 -10.05 -4.16
C LEU A 236 -12.11 -9.92 -5.67
N TYR A 237 -11.00 -9.27 -6.05
CA TYR A 237 -10.55 -9.16 -7.42
C TYR A 237 -9.15 -9.78 -7.56
N TRP A 238 -8.96 -10.67 -8.53
CA TRP A 238 -7.67 -11.30 -8.80
C TRP A 238 -6.96 -10.62 -9.96
N PHE A 239 -5.74 -10.16 -9.70
CA PHE A 239 -4.81 -9.73 -10.75
C PHE A 239 -4.01 -10.94 -11.22
N GLU A 240 -4.43 -11.54 -12.33
CA GLU A 240 -3.88 -12.80 -12.82
C GLU A 240 -2.38 -12.72 -13.19
N ARG A 241 -1.89 -11.52 -13.54
CA ARG A 241 -0.51 -11.29 -14.01
C ARG A 241 0.33 -10.43 -13.06
N SER A 242 -0.12 -10.21 -11.83
CA SER A 242 0.56 -9.35 -10.87
C SER A 242 1.15 -10.12 -9.70
N GLY A 243 2.29 -9.60 -9.20
CA GLY A 243 2.84 -9.90 -7.88
C GLY A 243 2.22 -9.01 -6.80
N HIS A 244 3.05 -8.52 -5.88
CA HIS A 244 2.63 -7.73 -4.72
C HIS A 244 2.21 -6.29 -5.04
N PHE A 245 2.59 -5.77 -6.20
CA PHE A 245 2.28 -4.40 -6.61
C PHE A 245 1.59 -4.36 -7.97
N PRO A 246 0.24 -4.55 -8.02
CA PRO A 246 -0.51 -4.48 -9.27
C PRO A 246 -0.33 -3.18 -10.03
N GLN A 247 -0.16 -2.06 -9.33
CA GLN A 247 0.10 -0.75 -9.95
C GLN A 247 1.40 -0.70 -10.75
N TRP A 248 2.35 -1.64 -10.53
CA TRP A 248 3.56 -1.76 -11.34
C TRP A 248 3.42 -2.81 -12.44
N ASP A 249 2.80 -3.94 -12.14
CA ASP A 249 2.70 -5.08 -13.05
C ASP A 249 1.59 -4.93 -14.10
N THR A 250 0.47 -4.36 -13.69
CA THR A 250 -0.75 -4.20 -14.51
C THR A 250 -1.41 -2.83 -14.23
N PRO A 251 -0.72 -1.70 -14.56
CA PRO A 251 -1.18 -0.35 -14.20
C PRO A 251 -2.55 -0.01 -14.78
N GLU A 252 -2.83 -0.33 -16.04
CA GLU A 252 -4.12 -0.06 -16.69
C GLU A 252 -5.27 -0.82 -16.01
N GLU A 253 -5.06 -2.09 -15.69
CA GLU A 253 -6.02 -2.93 -14.99
C GLU A 253 -6.28 -2.40 -13.57
N THR A 254 -5.23 -1.91 -12.90
CA THR A 254 -5.33 -1.29 -11.57
C THR A 254 -6.15 0.00 -11.62
N VAL A 255 -5.89 0.88 -12.59
CA VAL A 255 -6.68 2.11 -12.79
C VAL A 255 -8.16 1.78 -13.01
N GLN A 256 -8.46 0.83 -13.90
CA GLN A 256 -9.83 0.43 -14.17
C GLN A 256 -10.54 -0.15 -12.94
N LEU A 257 -9.85 -0.96 -12.13
CA LEU A 257 -10.40 -1.49 -10.89
C LEU A 257 -10.72 -0.37 -9.90
N VAL A 258 -9.77 0.55 -9.71
CA VAL A 258 -9.93 1.69 -8.80
C VAL A 258 -11.13 2.53 -9.22
N LEU A 259 -11.19 3.00 -10.46
CA LEU A 259 -12.27 3.87 -10.93
C LEU A 259 -13.66 3.21 -10.85
N ARG A 260 -13.76 1.91 -11.15
CA ARG A 260 -15.04 1.18 -11.04
C ARG A 260 -15.48 0.91 -9.60
N SER A 261 -14.54 0.88 -8.66
CA SER A 261 -14.81 0.53 -7.25
C SER A 261 -15.02 1.77 -6.37
N THR A 262 -14.64 2.95 -6.84
CA THR A 262 -14.68 4.23 -6.12
C THR A 262 -15.47 5.31 -6.87
N GLY A 263 -16.42 4.91 -7.73
CA GLY A 263 -17.26 5.77 -8.55
C GLY A 263 -18.53 6.26 -7.87
#